data_1368dea1aa9afbb94ffa787e29d3caaf
#
_entry.id   1368dea1aa9afbb94ffa787e29d3caaf
#
_cell.length_a   1.000
_cell.length_b   1.000
_cell.length_c   1.000
_cell.angle_alpha   90.00
_cell.angle_beta   90.00
_cell.angle_gamma   90.00
#
_symmetry.space_group_name_H-M   'P 1'
#
loop_
_entity.id
_entity.type
_entity.pdbx_description
1 polymer ?
#
loop_
_entity_poly.entity_id
_entity_poly.type
_entity_poly.pdbx_seq_one_letter_code
_entity_poly.pdbx_strand_id
1 'polypeptide(L)'
;VGGGPAGLFAALELSQSSSLKVLLLEKGRDIDGRCCPMQEKGGTCPPCQPCSMTSGLGGAGAFSDGKLTLSPQVGGRLQDYVGLDETSKLIDYVDGIYLKFGARDQVYGVGDKVEALRRRASLAELHLVPVPVRHMGTERSRDVLKAMRDSLSSKVELGLRRAATRI
;
A
#
# COMPACT_ATOMS: atom_id res chain seq x y z
N VAL A 1 15.20 -0.13 5.85
CA VAL A 1 15.25 1.28 5.41
C VAL A 1 14.11 1.56 4.46
N GLY A 2 13.39 2.68 4.69
CA GLY A 2 12.21 3.11 3.96
C GLY A 2 10.90 2.70 4.63
N GLY A 3 10.06 3.68 4.98
CA GLY A 3 8.75 3.50 5.62
C GLY A 3 7.59 3.33 4.63
N GLY A 4 7.86 2.91 3.39
CA GLY A 4 6.84 2.53 2.41
C GLY A 4 6.25 1.14 2.69
N PRO A 5 5.36 0.63 1.83
CA PRO A 5 4.69 -0.65 2.04
C PRO A 5 5.66 -1.80 2.35
N ALA A 6 6.73 -1.96 1.58
CA ALA A 6 7.71 -3.02 1.80
C ALA A 6 8.35 -2.96 3.19
N GLY A 7 8.79 -1.76 3.63
CA GLY A 7 9.39 -1.59 4.96
C GLY A 7 8.39 -1.79 6.10
N LEU A 8 7.15 -1.33 5.95
CA LEU A 8 6.09 -1.54 6.94
C LEU A 8 5.75 -3.02 7.10
N PHE A 9 5.58 -3.76 6.01
CA PHE A 9 5.32 -5.20 6.06
C PHE A 9 6.51 -5.97 6.62
N ALA A 10 7.74 -5.65 6.20
CA ALA A 10 8.93 -6.28 6.78
C ALA A 10 9.03 -6.03 8.28
N ALA A 11 8.78 -4.81 8.75
CA ALA A 11 8.77 -4.49 10.17
C ALA A 11 7.66 -5.23 10.93
N LEU A 12 6.47 -5.34 10.32
CA LEU A 12 5.34 -6.07 10.88
C LEU A 12 5.68 -7.55 11.07
N GLU A 13 6.20 -8.21 10.03
CA GLU A 13 6.60 -9.61 10.07
C GLU A 13 7.68 -9.86 11.12
N LEU A 14 8.76 -9.08 11.10
CA LEU A 14 9.86 -9.24 12.06
C LEU A 14 9.39 -9.01 13.50
N SER A 15 8.46 -8.07 13.71
CA SER A 15 7.93 -7.78 15.05
C SER A 15 7.03 -8.88 15.61
N GLN A 16 6.45 -9.71 14.76
CA GLN A 16 5.53 -10.80 15.13
C GLN A 16 6.22 -12.16 15.18
N SER A 17 7.15 -12.42 14.26
CA SER A 17 7.78 -13.73 14.06
C SER A 17 9.16 -13.85 14.69
N SER A 18 9.70 -12.80 15.30
CA SER A 18 11.05 -12.83 15.88
C SER A 18 11.16 -12.01 17.16
N SER A 19 12.25 -12.24 17.91
CA SER A 19 12.66 -11.43 19.07
C SER A 19 13.67 -10.33 18.72
N LEU A 20 13.85 -10.04 17.43
CA LEU A 20 14.79 -9.03 16.97
C LEU A 20 14.36 -7.62 17.37
N LYS A 21 15.33 -6.78 17.71
CA LYS A 21 15.12 -5.33 17.83
C LYS A 21 15.08 -4.73 16.44
N VAL A 22 13.93 -4.25 16.04
CA VAL A 22 13.71 -3.70 14.69
C VAL A 22 13.74 -2.18 14.72
N LEU A 23 14.57 -1.57 13.87
CA LEU A 23 14.61 -0.13 13.61
C LEU A 23 14.16 0.11 12.17
N LEU A 24 13.07 0.85 11.98
CA LEU A 24 12.58 1.30 10.68
C LEU A 24 12.96 2.77 10.44
N LEU A 25 13.86 3.01 9.50
CA LEU A 25 14.29 4.35 9.13
C LEU A 25 13.48 4.88 7.94
N GLU A 26 12.94 6.09 8.08
CA GLU A 26 12.21 6.80 7.02
C GLU A 26 12.71 8.23 6.90
N LYS A 27 13.05 8.67 5.68
CA LYS A 27 13.58 10.04 5.43
C LYS A 27 12.55 11.14 5.57
N GLY A 28 11.27 10.81 5.36
CA GLY A 28 10.17 11.75 5.45
C GLY A 28 9.53 11.79 6.83
N ARG A 29 8.38 12.44 6.88
CA ARG A 29 7.61 12.64 8.13
C ARG A 29 6.72 11.45 8.43
N ASP A 30 6.20 11.42 9.66
CA ASP A 30 5.09 10.58 10.03
C ASP A 30 3.86 10.90 9.17
N ILE A 31 2.97 9.94 9.04
CA ILE A 31 1.76 10.04 8.20
C ILE A 31 0.89 11.25 8.57
N ASP A 32 0.80 11.57 9.86
CA ASP A 32 0.04 12.73 10.34
C ASP A 32 0.70 14.06 10.00
N GLY A 33 2.01 14.09 9.90
CA GLY A 33 2.78 15.30 9.56
C GLY A 33 3.05 15.49 8.07
N ARG A 34 2.51 14.60 7.22
CA ARG A 34 2.68 14.70 5.77
C ARG A 34 1.62 15.62 5.17
N CYS A 35 2.04 16.78 4.74
CA CYS A 35 1.21 17.76 4.04
C CYS A 35 1.92 18.28 2.80
N CYS A 36 1.16 18.63 1.77
CA CYS A 36 1.67 19.25 0.56
C CYS A 36 1.28 20.74 0.53
N PRO A 37 2.25 21.66 0.58
CA PRO A 37 1.93 23.09 0.56
C PRO A 37 1.10 23.53 -0.65
N MET A 38 1.32 22.88 -1.81
CA MET A 38 0.53 23.16 -3.01
C MET A 38 -0.94 22.73 -2.86
N GLN A 39 -1.20 21.59 -2.20
CA GLN A 39 -2.57 21.13 -1.97
C GLN A 39 -3.30 21.98 -0.93
N GLU A 40 -2.58 22.49 0.07
CA GLU A 40 -3.17 23.30 1.13
C GLU A 40 -3.41 24.77 0.72
N LYS A 41 -2.46 25.35 0.00
CA LYS A 41 -2.45 26.78 -0.31
C LYS A 41 -2.69 27.11 -1.79
N GLY A 42 -2.67 26.10 -2.65
CA GLY A 42 -2.67 26.29 -4.11
C GLY A 42 -1.33 26.81 -4.64
N GLY A 43 -1.29 27.14 -5.92
CA GLY A 43 -0.10 27.70 -6.58
C GLY A 43 0.80 26.64 -7.22
N THR A 44 2.07 27.01 -7.41
CA THR A 44 3.07 26.13 -8.01
C THR A 44 3.69 25.21 -6.98
N CYS A 45 4.08 23.98 -7.41
CA CYS A 45 4.74 23.02 -6.54
C CYS A 45 6.11 23.53 -6.07
N PRO A 46 6.32 23.75 -4.76
CA PRO A 46 7.63 24.10 -4.24
C PRO A 46 8.56 22.88 -4.26
N PRO A 47 9.89 23.06 -4.42
CA PRO A 47 10.87 21.97 -4.44
C PRO A 47 11.14 21.43 -3.02
N CYS A 48 10.12 20.84 -2.37
CA CYS A 48 10.26 20.29 -1.03
C CYS A 48 11.24 19.09 -1.00
N GLN A 49 12.13 19.06 -0.01
CA GLN A 49 13.07 17.96 0.20
C GLN A 49 13.01 17.47 1.66
N PRO A 50 12.54 16.24 1.87
CA PRO A 50 11.88 15.36 0.91
C PRO A 50 10.45 15.81 0.58
N CYS A 51 9.97 15.46 -0.61
CA CYS A 51 8.58 15.72 -1.00
C CYS A 51 7.61 14.91 -0.13
N SER A 52 6.69 15.58 0.56
CA SER A 52 5.73 14.91 1.46
C SER A 52 4.73 13.99 0.75
N MET A 53 4.52 14.16 -0.57
CA MET A 53 3.64 13.28 -1.33
C MET A 53 4.28 11.92 -1.61
N THR A 54 5.59 11.90 -1.88
CA THR A 54 6.31 10.67 -2.25
C THR A 54 7.11 10.06 -1.12
N SER A 55 7.45 10.83 -0.09
CA SER A 55 8.30 10.41 1.03
C SER A 55 7.59 10.61 2.37
N GLY A 56 7.87 9.70 3.28
CA GLY A 56 7.26 9.63 4.61
C GLY A 56 6.62 8.29 4.86
N LEU A 57 6.20 8.07 6.09
CA LEU A 57 5.60 6.82 6.50
C LEU A 57 4.36 6.49 5.65
N GLY A 58 4.26 5.27 5.17
CA GLY A 58 3.26 4.82 4.21
C GLY A 58 3.67 4.97 2.75
N GLY A 59 4.81 5.65 2.46
CA GLY A 59 5.31 5.84 1.09
C GLY A 59 4.38 6.69 0.21
N ALA A 60 4.55 6.63 -1.11
CA ALA A 60 3.70 7.36 -2.07
C ALA A 60 2.24 6.87 -2.06
N GLY A 61 2.01 5.60 -1.73
CA GLY A 61 0.67 4.99 -1.66
C GLY A 61 -0.26 5.64 -0.63
N ALA A 62 0.27 6.31 0.40
CA ALA A 62 -0.53 7.01 1.40
C ALA A 62 -1.39 8.16 0.83
N PHE A 63 -1.05 8.67 -0.35
CA PHE A 63 -1.78 9.74 -1.04
C PHE A 63 -2.40 9.29 -2.36
N SER A 64 -2.41 7.99 -2.62
CA SER A 64 -3.13 7.40 -3.76
C SER A 64 -4.61 7.23 -3.43
N ASP A 65 -5.37 6.73 -4.38
CA ASP A 65 -6.77 6.37 -4.21
C ASP A 65 -7.00 5.08 -3.39
N GLY A 66 -5.94 4.45 -2.91
CA GLY A 66 -6.01 3.29 -2.03
C GLY A 66 -6.59 2.04 -2.69
N LYS A 67 -6.21 1.77 -3.93
CA LYS A 67 -6.56 0.52 -4.61
C LYS A 67 -5.55 -0.57 -4.28
N LEU A 68 -6.05 -1.70 -3.81
CA LEU A 68 -5.30 -2.94 -3.67
C LEU A 68 -5.83 -3.94 -4.70
N THR A 69 -4.98 -4.32 -5.64
CA THR A 69 -5.28 -5.32 -6.67
C THR A 69 -5.17 -6.73 -6.06
N LEU A 70 -6.26 -7.49 -6.12
CA LEU A 70 -6.34 -8.85 -5.55
C LEU A 70 -6.21 -9.92 -6.65
N SER A 71 -5.28 -9.73 -7.56
CA SER A 71 -5.04 -10.66 -8.66
C SER A 71 -3.55 -10.75 -8.98
N PRO A 72 -3.00 -11.95 -9.13
CA PRO A 72 -1.62 -12.15 -9.57
C PRO A 72 -1.40 -11.78 -11.05
N GLN A 73 -2.46 -11.60 -11.82
CA GLN A 73 -2.37 -11.30 -13.26
C GLN A 73 -2.11 -9.82 -13.56
N VAL A 74 -2.24 -8.93 -12.57
CA VAL A 74 -2.11 -7.48 -12.75
C VAL A 74 -1.29 -6.89 -11.60
N GLY A 75 -0.35 -6.01 -11.94
CA GLY A 75 0.38 -5.22 -10.95
C GLY A 75 1.81 -5.65 -10.68
N GLY A 76 2.33 -6.62 -11.41
CA GLY A 76 3.73 -7.03 -11.27
C GLY A 76 4.03 -8.37 -11.91
N ARG A 77 5.23 -8.87 -11.64
CA ARG A 77 5.75 -10.15 -12.16
C ARG A 77 6.18 -11.10 -11.05
N LEU A 78 5.59 -10.99 -9.86
CA LEU A 78 5.97 -11.80 -8.71
C LEU A 78 5.79 -13.31 -9.00
N GLN A 79 4.75 -13.66 -9.75
CA GLN A 79 4.48 -15.04 -10.17
C GLN A 79 5.63 -15.67 -10.98
N ASP A 80 6.45 -14.87 -11.66
CA ASP A 80 7.61 -15.38 -12.43
C ASP A 80 8.74 -15.86 -11.50
N TYR A 81 8.74 -15.43 -10.24
CA TYR A 81 9.77 -15.75 -9.24
C TYR A 81 9.33 -16.81 -8.23
N VAL A 82 8.08 -16.74 -7.76
CA VAL A 82 7.61 -17.64 -6.70
C VAL A 82 6.46 -18.56 -7.14
N GLY A 83 6.00 -18.45 -8.39
CA GLY A 83 4.88 -19.21 -8.93
C GLY A 83 3.52 -18.56 -8.62
N LEU A 84 2.50 -19.02 -9.35
CA LEU A 84 1.15 -18.45 -9.30
C LEU A 84 0.46 -18.69 -7.94
N ASP A 85 0.56 -19.90 -7.41
CA ASP A 85 -0.11 -20.29 -6.17
C ASP A 85 0.44 -19.52 -4.97
N GLU A 86 1.77 -19.37 -4.89
CA GLU A 86 2.41 -18.62 -3.82
C GLU A 86 2.13 -17.13 -3.94
N THR A 87 2.14 -16.58 -5.15
CA THR A 87 1.73 -15.19 -5.39
C THR A 87 0.30 -14.94 -4.92
N SER A 88 -0.63 -15.84 -5.20
CA SER A 88 -2.03 -15.72 -4.76
C SER A 88 -2.14 -15.72 -3.24
N LYS A 89 -1.46 -16.66 -2.55
CA LYS A 89 -1.42 -16.70 -1.08
C LYS A 89 -0.84 -15.42 -0.47
N LEU A 90 0.21 -14.87 -1.07
CA LEU A 90 0.81 -13.61 -0.60
C LEU A 90 -0.14 -12.43 -0.78
N ILE A 91 -0.90 -12.39 -1.89
CA ILE A 91 -1.92 -11.36 -2.11
C ILE A 91 -3.02 -11.48 -1.05
N ASP A 92 -3.55 -12.67 -0.81
CA ASP A 92 -4.57 -12.93 0.20
C ASP A 92 -4.07 -12.56 1.62
N TYR A 93 -2.81 -12.87 1.91
CA TYR A 93 -2.17 -12.51 3.17
C TYR A 93 -2.08 -10.99 3.35
N VAL A 94 -1.63 -10.27 2.32
CA VAL A 94 -1.56 -8.81 2.33
C VAL A 94 -2.95 -8.21 2.50
N ASP A 95 -3.95 -8.70 1.77
CA ASP A 95 -5.33 -8.25 1.88
C ASP A 95 -5.88 -8.46 3.30
N GLY A 96 -5.64 -9.63 3.90
CA GLY A 96 -6.00 -9.94 5.28
C GLY A 96 -5.38 -8.96 6.30
N ILE A 97 -4.14 -8.53 6.07
CA ILE A 97 -3.50 -7.50 6.90
C ILE A 97 -4.20 -6.15 6.74
N TYR A 98 -4.52 -5.72 5.52
CA TYR A 98 -5.26 -4.48 5.31
C TYR A 98 -6.64 -4.51 5.96
N LEU A 99 -7.36 -5.62 5.87
CA LEU A 99 -8.64 -5.83 6.57
C LEU A 99 -8.49 -5.73 8.08
N LYS A 100 -7.47 -6.39 8.65
CA LYS A 100 -7.17 -6.33 10.09
C LYS A 100 -6.95 -4.90 10.58
N PHE A 101 -6.37 -4.04 9.77
CA PHE A 101 -6.11 -2.63 10.09
C PHE A 101 -7.21 -1.67 9.62
N GLY A 102 -8.39 -2.19 9.26
CA GLY A 102 -9.60 -1.39 9.05
C GLY A 102 -9.91 -1.06 7.59
N ALA A 103 -9.33 -1.75 6.63
CA ALA A 103 -9.81 -1.68 5.25
C ALA A 103 -11.26 -2.18 5.16
N ARG A 104 -12.04 -1.64 4.21
CA ARG A 104 -13.43 -2.08 3.99
C ARG A 104 -13.44 -3.47 3.36
N ASP A 105 -14.35 -4.33 3.84
CA ASP A 105 -14.57 -5.65 3.25
C ASP A 105 -15.48 -5.57 2.02
N GLN A 106 -15.11 -4.74 1.06
CA GLN A 106 -15.81 -4.63 -0.21
C GLN A 106 -14.81 -4.80 -1.35
N VAL A 107 -15.10 -5.76 -2.24
CA VAL A 107 -14.31 -6.03 -3.44
C VAL A 107 -15.09 -5.59 -4.67
N TYR A 108 -14.46 -4.85 -5.53
CA TYR A 108 -14.97 -4.43 -6.84
C TYR A 108 -14.39 -5.30 -7.94
N GLY A 109 -14.95 -5.22 -9.14
CA GLY A 109 -14.45 -5.97 -10.29
C GLY A 109 -14.83 -7.47 -10.27
N VAL A 110 -15.86 -7.83 -9.49
CA VAL A 110 -16.37 -9.21 -9.37
C VAL A 110 -17.90 -9.27 -9.57
N GLY A 111 -18.42 -10.47 -9.84
CA GLY A 111 -19.84 -10.74 -9.92
C GLY A 111 -20.44 -10.61 -11.32
N ASP A 112 -21.75 -10.86 -11.41
CA ASP A 112 -22.48 -11.05 -12.68
C ASP A 112 -22.40 -9.85 -13.63
N LYS A 113 -22.34 -8.65 -13.10
CA LYS A 113 -22.17 -7.43 -13.90
C LYS A 113 -20.85 -7.40 -14.66
N VAL A 114 -19.78 -7.87 -14.05
CA VAL A 114 -18.46 -7.96 -14.67
C VAL A 114 -18.46 -9.03 -15.76
N GLU A 115 -19.09 -10.17 -15.49
CA GLU A 115 -19.25 -11.24 -16.48
C GLU A 115 -20.09 -10.79 -17.68
N ALA A 116 -21.15 -10.02 -17.45
CA ALA A 116 -21.95 -9.42 -18.54
C ALA A 116 -21.12 -8.43 -19.38
N LEU A 117 -20.29 -7.61 -18.73
CA LEU A 117 -19.37 -6.70 -19.42
C LEU A 117 -18.31 -7.46 -20.23
N ARG A 118 -17.75 -8.55 -19.66
CA ARG A 118 -16.78 -9.40 -20.33
C ARG A 118 -17.35 -10.02 -21.61
N ARG A 119 -18.58 -10.54 -21.55
CA ARG A 119 -19.27 -11.08 -22.72
C ARG A 119 -19.50 -10.00 -23.79
N ARG A 120 -19.94 -8.79 -23.38
CA ARG A 120 -20.12 -7.67 -24.32
C ARG A 120 -18.79 -7.22 -24.93
N ALA A 121 -17.73 -7.16 -24.18
CA ALA A 121 -16.39 -6.87 -24.68
C ALA A 121 -15.96 -7.88 -25.74
N SER A 122 -16.13 -9.19 -25.47
CA SER A 122 -15.80 -10.25 -26.41
C SER A 122 -16.58 -10.13 -27.71
N LEU A 123 -17.86 -9.75 -27.68
CA LEU A 123 -18.68 -9.52 -28.89
C LEU A 123 -18.18 -8.33 -29.72
N ALA A 124 -17.44 -7.41 -29.11
CA ALA A 124 -16.80 -6.27 -29.77
C ALA A 124 -15.30 -6.53 -30.05
N GLU A 125 -14.87 -7.78 -30.05
CA GLU A 125 -13.46 -8.19 -30.22
C GLU A 125 -12.49 -7.56 -29.21
N LEU A 126 -13.00 -7.15 -28.04
CA LEU A 126 -12.22 -6.61 -26.93
C LEU A 126 -12.00 -7.67 -25.85
N HIS A 127 -10.82 -7.67 -25.26
CA HIS A 127 -10.50 -8.53 -24.13
C HIS A 127 -10.58 -7.76 -22.81
N LEU A 128 -11.60 -8.04 -22.00
CA LEU A 128 -11.71 -7.52 -20.64
C LEU A 128 -11.07 -8.50 -19.67
N VAL A 129 -10.05 -8.06 -18.94
CA VAL A 129 -9.45 -8.82 -17.84
C VAL A 129 -10.17 -8.44 -16.54
N PRO A 130 -10.95 -9.35 -15.93
CA PRO A 130 -11.57 -9.09 -14.64
C PRO A 130 -10.49 -9.00 -13.56
N VAL A 131 -10.46 -7.93 -12.81
CA VAL A 131 -9.48 -7.75 -11.73
C VAL A 131 -10.23 -7.40 -10.45
N PRO A 132 -10.24 -8.30 -9.47
CA PRO A 132 -10.73 -8.00 -8.13
C PRO A 132 -9.89 -6.88 -7.51
N VAL A 133 -10.56 -5.85 -7.01
CA VAL A 133 -9.89 -4.67 -6.40
C VAL A 133 -10.59 -4.30 -5.11
N ARG A 134 -9.83 -4.18 -4.04
CA ARG A 134 -10.26 -3.50 -2.82
C ARG A 134 -9.96 -2.02 -2.95
N HIS A 135 -10.99 -1.18 -2.92
CA HIS A 135 -10.86 0.26 -3.02
C HIS A 135 -11.17 0.93 -1.69
N MET A 136 -10.15 1.48 -1.06
CA MET A 136 -10.25 2.12 0.25
C MET A 136 -10.58 3.61 0.15
N GLY A 137 -10.12 4.27 -0.90
CA GLY A 137 -10.08 5.73 -0.99
C GLY A 137 -8.92 6.31 -0.17
N THR A 138 -8.58 7.57 -0.45
CA THR A 138 -7.40 8.23 0.14
C THR A 138 -7.48 8.34 1.66
N GLU A 139 -8.63 8.72 2.20
CA GLU A 139 -8.80 8.89 3.66
C GLU A 139 -8.64 7.57 4.40
N ARG A 140 -9.38 6.53 3.98
CA ARG A 140 -9.31 5.22 4.63
C ARG A 140 -7.94 4.58 4.48
N SER A 141 -7.26 4.78 3.35
CA SER A 141 -5.88 4.32 3.15
C SER A 141 -4.94 4.91 4.20
N ARG A 142 -5.09 6.19 4.51
CA ARG A 142 -4.32 6.84 5.58
C ARG A 142 -4.67 6.30 6.97
N ASP A 143 -5.94 6.04 7.26
CA ASP A 143 -6.37 5.48 8.54
C ASP A 143 -5.79 4.08 8.77
N VAL A 144 -5.80 3.23 7.73
CA VAL A 144 -5.18 1.90 7.79
C VAL A 144 -3.68 2.01 8.07
N LEU A 145 -2.98 2.92 7.38
CA LEU A 145 -1.54 3.13 7.59
C LEU A 145 -1.23 3.67 8.99
N LYS A 146 -2.09 4.52 9.56
CA LYS A 146 -1.98 4.97 10.96
C LYS A 146 -2.15 3.81 11.93
N ALA A 147 -3.17 2.97 11.73
CA ALA A 147 -3.40 1.80 12.56
C ALA A 147 -2.21 0.81 12.50
N MET A 148 -1.61 0.61 11.32
CA MET A 148 -0.39 -0.18 11.17
C MET A 148 0.78 0.44 11.94
N ARG A 149 1.02 1.75 11.80
CA ARG A 149 2.07 2.47 12.55
C ARG A 149 1.88 2.31 14.05
N ASP A 150 0.67 2.52 14.55
CA ASP A 150 0.37 2.46 15.98
C ASP A 150 0.62 1.05 16.53
N SER A 151 0.24 0.03 15.78
CA SER A 151 0.56 -1.36 16.12
C SER A 151 2.06 -1.65 16.14
N LEU A 152 2.83 -1.04 15.24
CA LEU A 152 4.29 -1.21 15.18
C LEU A 152 5.01 -0.45 16.31
N SER A 153 4.51 0.71 16.71
CA SER A 153 5.19 1.63 17.65
C SER A 153 5.53 1.01 19.02
N SER A 154 4.83 -0.05 19.41
CA SER A 154 5.10 -0.78 20.65
C SER A 154 6.25 -1.81 20.54
N LYS A 155 6.67 -2.18 19.33
CA LYS A 155 7.62 -3.27 19.08
C LYS A 155 8.77 -2.88 18.16
N VAL A 156 8.62 -1.81 17.40
CA VAL A 156 9.55 -1.34 16.39
C VAL A 156 9.93 0.11 16.68
N GLU A 157 11.23 0.39 16.70
CA GLU A 157 11.71 1.77 16.78
C GLU A 157 11.52 2.46 15.42
N LEU A 158 10.79 3.58 15.40
CA LEU A 158 10.53 4.36 14.19
C LEU A 158 11.46 5.58 14.13
N GLY A 159 12.49 5.51 13.28
CA GLY A 159 13.41 6.60 13.00
C GLY A 159 12.91 7.48 11.84
N LEU A 160 11.97 8.37 12.11
CA LEU A 160 11.41 9.28 11.11
C LEU A 160 12.30 10.51 10.88
N ARG A 161 12.21 11.12 9.68
CA ARG A 161 13.05 12.25 9.24
C ARG A 161 14.56 11.91 9.29
N ARG A 162 14.88 10.65 9.09
CA ARG A 162 16.24 10.10 9.08
C ARG A 162 16.52 9.40 7.75
N ALA A 163 17.37 9.98 6.95
CA ALA A 163 17.82 9.36 5.70
C ALA A 163 19.03 8.44 5.99
N ALA A 164 18.96 7.19 5.54
CA ALA A 164 20.15 6.35 5.50
C ALA A 164 21.00 6.78 4.30
N THR A 165 22.25 7.15 4.57
CA THR A 165 23.21 7.63 3.56
C THR A 165 24.24 6.56 3.18
N ARG A 166 24.38 5.55 4.03
CA ARG A 166 25.27 4.40 3.81
C ARG A 166 24.74 3.20 4.58
N ILE A 167 24.85 2.02 4.02
CA ILE A 167 24.61 0.72 4.64
C ILE A 167 25.91 -0.07 4.65
#